data_d24d83aa0ceb12100ef2fca903713c82
#
_entry.id   d24d83aa0ceb12100ef2fca903713c82
#
_cell.length_a   1.000
_cell.length_b   1.000
_cell.length_c   1.000
_cell.angle_alpha   90.00
_cell.angle_beta   90.00
_cell.angle_gamma   90.00
#
_symmetry.space_group_name_H-M   'P 1'
#
loop_
_entity.id
_entity.type
_entity.pdbx_description
1 polymer ?
#
loop_
_entity_poly.entity_id
_entity_poly.type
_entity_poly.pdbx_seq_one_letter_code
_entity_poly.pdbx_strand_id
1 'polypeptide(L)'
;MKPLYITTGEPAGIGPDICLELADFPSERTLVVLANRELMQQRAQQLNKNLELIEYQGQITPAPIGQLYIKSLPLAQPVQAGQLDVANAPYVLAQLTEAARACMAAEVAGIVTAPVQKSIINQAGIAFSGHTEFFQEYAGVDQVVMMLATRQLRVALVTTHLPLKDVAAAITQIRLKQVMDILIDDLKTKFAIAIPKILVCGLNPHAGEGGYLGREEIDVSEPVLATYRQQGIDVGHALPADTLFTPKYLADADAVLAMYHDQGLPVLKSQGFGEAVNITLGLPFIRTSVDHGTALDLAGSGKASSSSLKVATSLALDLVMRYESTFLVNPTT
;
A
#
# COMPACT_ATOMS: atom_id res chain seq x y z
N MET A 1 -14.69 3.50 17.65
CA MET A 1 -13.94 2.88 16.50
C MET A 1 -12.47 3.25 16.64
N LYS A 2 -11.52 2.32 16.37
CA LYS A 2 -10.08 2.61 16.38
C LYS A 2 -9.74 3.62 15.30
N PRO A 3 -8.82 4.58 15.52
CA PRO A 3 -8.43 5.55 14.51
C PRO A 3 -7.63 4.92 13.36
N LEU A 4 -7.45 5.66 12.27
CA LEU A 4 -6.52 5.36 11.19
C LEU A 4 -5.32 6.31 11.32
N TYR A 5 -4.10 5.78 11.28
CA TYR A 5 -2.88 6.59 11.30
C TYR A 5 -2.40 6.90 9.89
N ILE A 6 -1.96 8.15 9.69
CA ILE A 6 -1.39 8.61 8.43
C ILE A 6 0.01 9.16 8.69
N THR A 7 1.04 8.59 8.04
CA THR A 7 2.40 9.13 8.14
C THR A 7 2.62 10.18 7.06
N THR A 8 3.25 11.30 7.41
CA THR A 8 3.61 12.34 6.43
C THR A 8 4.85 12.00 5.62
N GLY A 9 5.65 11.01 6.07
CA GLY A 9 6.86 10.57 5.39
C GLY A 9 7.99 11.60 5.43
N GLU A 10 8.59 11.87 4.27
CA GLU A 10 9.69 12.84 4.15
C GLU A 10 9.23 14.26 4.47
N PRO A 11 9.78 14.91 5.51
CA PRO A 11 9.32 16.23 5.94
C PRO A 11 9.58 17.35 4.92
N ALA A 12 10.64 17.21 4.10
CA ALA A 12 10.97 18.16 3.04
C ALA A 12 10.15 17.96 1.76
N GLY A 13 9.45 16.83 1.62
CA GLY A 13 8.64 16.49 0.47
C GLY A 13 7.21 17.03 0.52
N ILE A 14 6.36 16.52 -0.40
CA ILE A 14 4.94 16.88 -0.49
C ILE A 14 4.06 16.19 0.56
N GLY A 15 4.60 15.22 1.32
CA GLY A 15 3.81 14.49 2.31
C GLY A 15 3.09 15.40 3.30
N PRO A 16 3.75 16.38 3.95
CA PRO A 16 3.07 17.36 4.78
C PRO A 16 1.98 18.14 4.05
N ASP A 17 2.23 18.58 2.80
CA ASP A 17 1.28 19.36 1.99
C ASP A 17 -0.03 18.60 1.75
N ILE A 18 0.11 17.35 1.27
CA ILE A 18 -1.06 16.53 0.93
C ILE A 18 -1.82 16.04 2.17
N CYS A 19 -1.14 15.88 3.32
CA CYS A 19 -1.78 15.51 4.58
C CYS A 19 -2.64 16.66 5.16
N LEU A 20 -2.29 17.93 4.93
CA LEU A 20 -3.14 19.06 5.32
C LEU A 20 -4.51 19.03 4.64
N GLU A 21 -4.60 18.47 3.42
CA GLU A 21 -5.85 18.35 2.69
C GLU A 21 -6.85 17.35 3.33
N LEU A 22 -6.39 16.55 4.28
CA LEU A 22 -7.26 15.65 5.03
C LEU A 22 -8.12 16.37 6.06
N ALA A 23 -7.84 17.65 6.38
CA ALA A 23 -8.72 18.46 7.20
C ALA A 23 -10.11 18.67 6.57
N ASP A 24 -10.21 18.63 5.25
CA ASP A 24 -11.44 18.74 4.49
C ASP A 24 -11.95 17.38 3.96
N PHE A 25 -11.32 16.28 4.40
CA PHE A 25 -11.70 14.93 3.95
C PHE A 25 -12.81 14.37 4.85
N PRO A 26 -14.01 14.09 4.30
CA PRO A 26 -15.10 13.52 5.08
C PRO A 26 -14.74 12.10 5.52
N SER A 27 -14.80 11.82 6.81
CA SER A 27 -14.51 10.50 7.36
C SER A 27 -15.45 10.22 8.54
N GLU A 28 -15.97 9.00 8.60
CA GLU A 28 -16.71 8.51 9.78
C GLU A 28 -15.78 7.97 10.88
N ARG A 29 -14.49 7.86 10.57
CA ARG A 29 -13.46 7.36 11.48
C ARG A 29 -12.45 8.47 11.78
N THR A 30 -11.93 8.47 13.00
CA THR A 30 -10.85 9.39 13.41
C THR A 30 -9.61 9.15 12.55
N LEU A 31 -9.14 10.19 11.86
CA LEU A 31 -7.88 10.23 11.13
C LEU A 31 -6.85 10.96 11.99
N VAL A 32 -5.67 10.39 12.16
CA VAL A 32 -4.60 10.98 12.96
C VAL A 32 -3.32 11.03 12.14
N VAL A 33 -2.80 12.22 11.91
CA VAL A 33 -1.55 12.43 11.17
C VAL A 33 -0.37 12.35 12.13
N LEU A 34 0.59 11.48 11.84
CA LEU A 34 1.86 11.39 12.55
C LEU A 34 2.83 12.39 11.92
N ALA A 35 3.09 13.50 12.61
CA ALA A 35 3.92 14.57 12.07
C ALA A 35 4.49 15.47 13.18
N ASN A 36 5.43 16.33 12.82
CA ASN A 36 5.82 17.45 13.69
C ASN A 36 4.79 18.59 13.55
N ARG A 37 4.29 19.08 14.70
CA ARG A 37 3.24 20.10 14.74
C ARG A 37 3.69 21.42 14.13
N GLU A 38 4.90 21.86 14.47
CA GLU A 38 5.45 23.13 13.99
C GLU A 38 5.67 23.10 12.46
N LEU A 39 6.17 21.97 11.95
CA LEU A 39 6.28 21.76 10.50
C LEU A 39 4.93 21.86 9.81
N MET A 40 3.89 21.20 10.35
CA MET A 40 2.56 21.23 9.75
C MET A 40 1.94 22.63 9.79
N GLN A 41 2.15 23.38 10.89
CA GLN A 41 1.72 24.79 10.99
C GLN A 41 2.44 25.68 9.98
N GLN A 42 3.76 25.56 9.89
CA GLN A 42 4.57 26.31 8.91
C GLN A 42 4.11 26.01 7.47
N ARG A 43 3.88 24.75 7.16
CA ARG A 43 3.44 24.34 5.82
C ARG A 43 2.02 24.83 5.52
N ALA A 44 1.09 24.78 6.50
CA ALA A 44 -0.25 25.33 6.33
C ALA A 44 -0.22 26.85 6.05
N GLN A 45 0.62 27.59 6.78
CA GLN A 45 0.83 29.03 6.52
C GLN A 45 1.40 29.27 5.13
N GLN A 46 2.45 28.54 4.73
CA GLN A 46 3.08 28.66 3.40
C GLN A 46 2.07 28.41 2.27
N LEU A 47 1.14 27.49 2.47
CA LEU A 47 0.10 27.11 1.50
C LEU A 47 -1.19 27.93 1.62
N ASN A 48 -1.23 28.93 2.52
CA ASN A 48 -2.42 29.73 2.83
C ASN A 48 -3.63 28.85 3.20
N LYS A 49 -3.40 27.74 3.94
CA LYS A 49 -4.45 26.85 4.43
C LYS A 49 -4.92 27.29 5.81
N ASN A 50 -6.22 27.50 5.92
CA ASN A 50 -6.86 27.82 7.20
C ASN A 50 -7.45 26.53 7.79
N LEU A 51 -6.73 25.88 8.70
CA LEU A 51 -7.15 24.70 9.41
C LEU A 51 -6.62 24.71 10.84
N GLU A 52 -7.28 23.97 11.72
CA GLU A 52 -6.87 23.80 13.10
C GLU A 52 -6.22 22.42 13.30
N LEU A 53 -4.99 22.42 13.83
CA LEU A 53 -4.29 21.21 14.24
C LEU A 53 -4.60 20.92 15.72
N ILE A 54 -5.22 19.78 16.01
CA ILE A 54 -5.60 19.35 17.34
C ILE A 54 -4.69 18.20 17.77
N GLU A 55 -4.06 18.31 18.95
CA GLU A 55 -3.24 17.21 19.49
C GLU A 55 -4.12 16.00 19.79
N TYR A 56 -3.70 14.84 19.24
CA TYR A 56 -4.40 13.58 19.48
C TYR A 56 -4.13 13.04 20.87
N GLN A 57 -5.18 12.88 21.67
CA GLN A 57 -5.17 12.38 23.03
C GLN A 57 -6.10 11.17 23.22
N GLY A 58 -6.35 10.41 22.16
CA GLY A 58 -7.23 9.24 22.20
C GLY A 58 -8.68 9.53 21.77
N GLN A 59 -8.93 10.62 21.03
CA GLN A 59 -10.26 10.92 20.49
C GLN A 59 -10.73 9.78 19.58
N ILE A 60 -11.99 9.36 19.76
CA ILE A 60 -12.64 8.29 18.98
C ILE A 60 -13.67 8.82 17.99
N THR A 61 -13.89 10.14 17.97
CA THR A 61 -14.78 10.83 17.02
C THR A 61 -13.96 11.51 15.95
N PRO A 62 -14.40 11.51 14.69
CA PRO A 62 -13.74 12.26 13.61
C PRO A 62 -13.60 13.74 13.97
N ALA A 63 -12.54 14.36 13.46
CA ALA A 63 -12.39 15.81 13.56
C ALA A 63 -13.44 16.49 12.68
N PRO A 64 -14.02 17.63 13.09
CA PRO A 64 -14.82 18.46 12.21
C PRO A 64 -14.05 18.92 10.96
N ILE A 65 -14.76 19.23 9.89
CA ILE A 65 -14.15 19.80 8.67
C ILE A 65 -13.37 21.07 9.03
N GLY A 66 -12.20 21.23 8.46
CA GLY A 66 -11.25 22.29 8.78
C GLY A 66 -10.36 22.01 10.01
N GLN A 67 -10.51 20.82 10.62
CA GLN A 67 -9.70 20.39 11.75
C GLN A 67 -8.98 19.07 11.43
N LEU A 68 -7.80 18.85 12.01
CA LEU A 68 -6.99 17.65 11.79
C LEU A 68 -6.33 17.21 13.08
N TYR A 69 -6.55 15.96 13.49
CA TYR A 69 -5.81 15.40 14.61
C TYR A 69 -4.37 15.11 14.21
N ILE A 70 -3.46 15.52 15.07
CA ILE A 70 -2.02 15.27 14.90
C ILE A 70 -1.47 14.60 16.16
N LYS A 71 -0.67 13.57 15.96
CA LYS A 71 0.20 13.01 16.99
C LYS A 71 1.60 13.54 16.75
N SER A 72 2.03 14.47 17.61
CA SER A 72 3.27 15.21 17.36
C SER A 72 4.50 14.35 17.61
N LEU A 73 5.45 14.40 16.65
CA LEU A 73 6.74 13.75 16.73
C LEU A 73 7.85 14.81 16.56
N PRO A 74 8.98 14.67 17.29
CA PRO A 74 10.05 15.68 17.25
C PRO A 74 10.84 15.61 15.93
N LEU A 75 11.20 16.76 15.39
CA LEU A 75 12.20 16.94 14.34
C LEU A 75 13.57 17.26 14.97
N ALA A 76 14.64 16.81 14.34
CA ALA A 76 15.99 17.15 14.77
C ALA A 76 16.43 18.54 14.30
N GLN A 77 15.99 18.96 13.11
CA GLN A 77 16.32 20.25 12.50
C GLN A 77 15.08 20.86 11.85
N PRO A 78 14.99 22.21 11.78
CA PRO A 78 13.96 22.90 11.01
C PRO A 78 13.96 22.44 9.55
N VAL A 79 12.77 22.36 8.95
CA VAL A 79 12.58 21.85 7.57
C VAL A 79 12.35 23.00 6.60
N GLN A 80 13.10 22.99 5.52
CA GLN A 80 12.81 23.80 4.33
C GLN A 80 12.22 22.90 3.23
N ALA A 81 11.05 23.27 2.71
CA ALA A 81 10.40 22.51 1.64
C ALA A 81 11.32 22.33 0.43
N GLY A 82 11.42 21.13 -0.10
CA GLY A 82 12.28 20.76 -1.23
C GLY A 82 13.75 20.51 -0.88
N GLN A 83 14.19 20.75 0.36
CA GLN A 83 15.57 20.56 0.78
C GLN A 83 15.69 19.44 1.81
N LEU A 84 16.33 18.36 1.39
CA LEU A 84 16.57 17.21 2.25
C LEU A 84 17.61 17.51 3.32
N ASP A 85 17.38 17.03 4.54
CA ASP A 85 18.32 17.08 5.64
C ASP A 85 18.47 15.70 6.28
N VAL A 86 19.68 15.16 6.25
CA VAL A 86 20.01 13.84 6.81
C VAL A 86 19.70 13.75 8.31
N ALA A 87 19.77 14.86 9.05
CA ALA A 87 19.48 14.90 10.48
C ALA A 87 18.00 14.58 10.78
N ASN A 88 17.09 14.75 9.81
CA ASN A 88 15.69 14.45 9.95
C ASN A 88 15.30 13.00 9.54
N ALA A 89 16.24 12.18 9.08
CA ALA A 89 15.96 10.78 8.77
C ALA A 89 15.37 9.97 9.95
N PRO A 90 15.85 10.15 11.21
CA PRO A 90 15.23 9.48 12.36
C PRO A 90 13.75 9.85 12.59
N TYR A 91 13.33 11.07 12.23
CA TYR A 91 11.94 11.48 12.31
C TYR A 91 11.05 10.67 11.36
N VAL A 92 11.53 10.39 10.14
CA VAL A 92 10.78 9.55 9.19
C VAL A 92 10.56 8.15 9.77
N LEU A 93 11.61 7.56 10.33
CA LEU A 93 11.51 6.23 10.95
C LEU A 93 10.65 6.23 12.22
N ALA A 94 10.69 7.30 13.00
CA ALA A 94 9.83 7.43 14.18
C ALA A 94 8.33 7.39 13.83
N GLN A 95 7.93 8.00 12.70
CA GLN A 95 6.56 7.91 12.20
C GLN A 95 6.19 6.46 11.86
N LEU A 96 7.06 5.76 11.11
CA LEU A 96 6.81 4.37 10.68
C LEU A 96 6.78 3.42 11.87
N THR A 97 7.71 3.59 12.82
CA THR A 97 7.79 2.79 14.04
C THR A 97 6.55 2.98 14.91
N GLU A 98 6.12 4.23 15.14
CA GLU A 98 4.93 4.50 15.94
C GLU A 98 3.67 3.95 15.26
N ALA A 99 3.55 4.10 13.94
CA ALA A 99 2.43 3.55 13.20
C ALA A 99 2.37 2.01 13.29
N ALA A 100 3.51 1.35 13.09
CA ALA A 100 3.61 -0.11 13.20
C ALA A 100 3.32 -0.60 14.62
N ARG A 101 3.92 0.06 15.64
CA ARG A 101 3.69 -0.25 17.05
C ARG A 101 2.20 -0.19 17.39
N ALA A 102 1.54 0.90 17.01
CA ALA A 102 0.13 1.11 17.31
C ALA A 102 -0.77 0.06 16.61
N CYS A 103 -0.43 -0.35 15.39
CA CYS A 103 -1.13 -1.44 14.69
C CYS A 103 -0.93 -2.78 15.38
N MET A 104 0.32 -3.14 15.71
CA MET A 104 0.63 -4.41 16.40
C MET A 104 0.00 -4.49 17.79
N ALA A 105 -0.12 -3.35 18.48
CA ALA A 105 -0.84 -3.25 19.76
C ALA A 105 -2.36 -3.17 19.60
N ALA A 106 -2.88 -3.22 18.36
CA ALA A 106 -4.30 -3.06 18.06
C ALA A 106 -4.92 -1.76 18.59
N GLU A 107 -4.13 -0.70 18.75
CA GLU A 107 -4.58 0.64 19.16
C GLU A 107 -5.22 1.40 17.99
N VAL A 108 -4.80 1.10 16.75
CA VAL A 108 -5.32 1.70 15.53
C VAL A 108 -5.82 0.63 14.56
N ALA A 109 -6.64 1.02 13.60
CA ALA A 109 -7.27 0.11 12.65
C ALA A 109 -6.39 -0.19 11.43
N GLY A 110 -5.46 0.70 11.10
CA GLY A 110 -4.55 0.56 9.97
C GLY A 110 -3.72 1.81 9.74
N ILE A 111 -2.94 1.79 8.67
CA ILE A 111 -1.96 2.83 8.33
C ILE A 111 -2.16 3.26 6.87
N VAL A 112 -2.04 4.58 6.64
CA VAL A 112 -1.83 5.16 5.29
C VAL A 112 -0.48 5.83 5.27
N THR A 113 0.36 5.53 4.27
CA THR A 113 1.71 6.10 4.21
C THR A 113 1.86 7.07 3.04
N ALA A 114 2.31 8.30 3.34
CA ALA A 114 2.83 9.25 2.37
C ALA A 114 4.30 8.90 2.01
N PRO A 115 4.88 9.50 0.96
CA PRO A 115 6.16 9.05 0.42
C PRO A 115 7.35 9.38 1.31
N VAL A 116 8.37 8.53 1.27
CA VAL A 116 9.66 8.73 1.94
C VAL A 116 10.81 8.82 0.93
N GLN A 117 11.90 9.44 1.33
CA GLN A 117 13.11 9.56 0.52
C GLN A 117 14.16 8.56 1.01
N LYS A 118 14.24 7.40 0.32
CA LYS A 118 15.14 6.30 0.73
C LYS A 118 16.62 6.74 0.78
N SER A 119 17.05 7.57 -0.18
CA SER A 119 18.45 8.01 -0.28
C SER A 119 18.92 8.75 0.96
N ILE A 120 18.09 9.68 1.51
CA ILE A 120 18.48 10.47 2.67
C ILE A 120 18.51 9.61 3.95
N ILE A 121 17.63 8.62 4.08
CA ILE A 121 17.62 7.68 5.20
C ILE A 121 18.88 6.82 5.18
N ASN A 122 19.24 6.29 4.01
CA ASN A 122 20.46 5.52 3.85
C ASN A 122 21.73 6.38 4.06
N GLN A 123 21.69 7.64 3.64
CA GLN A 123 22.80 8.59 3.89
C GLN A 123 22.99 8.87 5.38
N ALA A 124 21.93 8.76 6.19
CA ALA A 124 22.02 8.84 7.66
C ALA A 124 22.66 7.59 8.31
N GLY A 125 23.12 6.63 7.51
CA GLY A 125 23.68 5.37 7.99
C GLY A 125 22.63 4.34 8.43
N ILE A 126 21.35 4.54 8.08
CA ILE A 126 20.27 3.65 8.45
C ILE A 126 19.89 2.84 7.20
N ALA A 127 20.06 1.51 7.26
CA ALA A 127 19.66 0.64 6.16
C ALA A 127 18.13 0.69 5.97
N PHE A 128 17.69 1.16 4.82
CA PHE A 128 16.26 1.30 4.51
C PHE A 128 16.01 1.03 3.02
N SER A 129 15.32 -0.06 2.73
CA SER A 129 14.96 -0.47 1.37
C SER A 129 13.59 0.06 0.94
N GLY A 130 12.67 0.26 1.91
CA GLY A 130 11.35 0.81 1.66
C GLY A 130 10.36 0.53 2.78
N HIS A 131 9.16 1.10 2.65
CA HIS A 131 8.07 0.89 3.60
C HIS A 131 7.69 -0.59 3.74
N THR A 132 7.63 -1.30 2.63
CA THR A 132 7.16 -2.70 2.58
C THR A 132 8.07 -3.60 3.40
N GLU A 133 9.38 -3.49 3.19
CA GLU A 133 10.39 -4.26 3.91
C GLU A 133 10.45 -3.85 5.38
N PHE A 134 10.33 -2.54 5.67
CA PHE A 134 10.27 -2.03 7.03
C PHE A 134 9.10 -2.63 7.83
N PHE A 135 7.89 -2.60 7.26
CA PHE A 135 6.72 -3.15 7.95
C PHE A 135 6.74 -4.68 8.02
N GLN A 136 7.28 -5.35 7.02
CA GLN A 136 7.50 -6.80 7.04
C GLN A 136 8.40 -7.21 8.20
N GLU A 137 9.57 -6.55 8.33
CA GLU A 137 10.53 -6.81 9.41
C GLU A 137 9.93 -6.47 10.77
N TYR A 138 9.28 -5.31 10.90
CA TYR A 138 8.66 -4.88 12.16
C TYR A 138 7.55 -5.83 12.63
N ALA A 139 6.74 -6.32 11.71
CA ALA A 139 5.65 -7.27 12.01
C ALA A 139 6.15 -8.71 12.22
N GLY A 140 7.41 -9.01 11.89
CA GLY A 140 7.99 -10.35 12.02
C GLY A 140 7.34 -11.37 11.08
N VAL A 141 6.85 -10.95 9.90
CA VAL A 141 6.25 -11.85 8.91
C VAL A 141 7.28 -12.24 7.84
N ASP A 142 7.25 -13.51 7.43
CA ASP A 142 8.25 -14.05 6.49
C ASP A 142 8.10 -13.47 5.08
N GLN A 143 6.86 -13.16 4.66
CA GLN A 143 6.57 -12.73 3.30
C GLN A 143 5.40 -11.73 3.29
N VAL A 144 5.52 -10.72 2.45
CA VAL A 144 4.44 -9.80 2.08
C VAL A 144 4.26 -9.78 0.57
N VAL A 145 3.09 -9.34 0.10
CA VAL A 145 2.77 -9.23 -1.32
C VAL A 145 2.38 -7.80 -1.64
N MET A 146 3.02 -7.24 -2.65
CA MET A 146 2.65 -5.94 -3.19
C MET A 146 1.44 -6.09 -4.09
N MET A 147 0.41 -5.32 -3.81
CA MET A 147 -0.77 -5.18 -4.67
C MET A 147 -0.97 -3.71 -5.01
N LEU A 148 -1.19 -3.40 -6.27
CA LEU A 148 -1.77 -2.12 -6.67
C LEU A 148 -3.25 -2.31 -6.97
N ALA A 149 -4.07 -1.35 -6.54
CA ALA A 149 -5.50 -1.36 -6.77
C ALA A 149 -5.99 -0.01 -7.31
N THR A 150 -6.91 -0.09 -8.26
CA THR A 150 -7.82 0.98 -8.66
C THR A 150 -9.24 0.58 -8.26
N ARG A 151 -10.24 1.39 -8.58
CA ARG A 151 -11.64 1.01 -8.36
C ARG A 151 -12.06 -0.24 -9.14
N GLN A 152 -11.42 -0.53 -10.26
CA GLN A 152 -11.85 -1.56 -11.23
C GLN A 152 -10.90 -2.76 -11.28
N LEU A 153 -9.65 -2.61 -10.88
CA LEU A 153 -8.62 -3.63 -11.06
C LEU A 153 -7.69 -3.70 -9.86
N ARG A 154 -7.42 -4.92 -9.40
CA ARG A 154 -6.40 -5.24 -8.39
C ARG A 154 -5.36 -6.14 -9.03
N VAL A 155 -4.09 -5.73 -8.95
CA VAL A 155 -2.96 -6.49 -9.48
C VAL A 155 -1.97 -6.77 -8.37
N ALA A 156 -1.84 -8.03 -7.98
CA ALA A 156 -0.81 -8.53 -7.08
C ALA A 156 0.41 -9.01 -7.87
N LEU A 157 1.58 -8.99 -7.25
CA LEU A 157 2.86 -9.29 -7.90
C LEU A 157 3.55 -10.48 -7.24
N VAL A 158 4.00 -11.45 -8.04
CA VAL A 158 4.86 -12.55 -7.57
C VAL A 158 6.27 -12.03 -7.29
N THR A 159 6.80 -11.19 -8.18
CA THR A 159 8.09 -10.50 -8.01
C THR A 159 7.91 -8.99 -8.19
N THR A 160 8.69 -8.19 -7.43
CA THR A 160 8.59 -6.72 -7.44
C THR A 160 9.78 -6.07 -8.16
N HIS A 161 10.79 -5.64 -7.44
CA HIS A 161 11.88 -4.80 -7.94
C HIS A 161 13.14 -5.64 -8.28
N LEU A 162 12.96 -6.65 -9.14
CA LEU A 162 14.06 -7.45 -9.66
C LEU A 162 14.47 -6.98 -11.06
N PRO A 163 15.76 -7.08 -11.43
CA PRO A 163 16.16 -6.99 -12.82
C PRO A 163 15.41 -8.03 -13.65
N LEU A 164 14.95 -7.66 -14.86
CA LEU A 164 14.11 -8.55 -15.68
C LEU A 164 14.76 -9.93 -15.94
N LYS A 165 16.10 -9.97 -16.12
CA LYS A 165 16.86 -11.21 -16.31
C LYS A 165 16.76 -12.21 -15.15
N ASP A 166 16.46 -11.73 -13.94
CA ASP A 166 16.43 -12.53 -12.72
C ASP A 166 14.99 -12.97 -12.36
N VAL A 167 13.98 -12.46 -13.08
CA VAL A 167 12.56 -12.71 -12.79
C VAL A 167 12.20 -14.19 -12.94
N ALA A 168 12.55 -14.81 -14.06
CA ALA A 168 12.18 -16.21 -14.32
C ALA A 168 12.74 -17.15 -13.25
N ALA A 169 13.98 -16.98 -12.85
CA ALA A 169 14.62 -17.78 -11.78
C ALA A 169 14.01 -17.54 -10.40
N ALA A 170 13.45 -16.35 -10.15
CA ALA A 170 12.81 -16.01 -8.89
C ALA A 170 11.39 -16.58 -8.76
N ILE A 171 10.74 -16.98 -9.87
CA ILE A 171 9.40 -17.57 -9.87
C ILE A 171 9.53 -19.08 -9.65
N THR A 172 9.46 -19.48 -8.39
CA THR A 172 9.49 -20.89 -7.97
C THR A 172 8.12 -21.33 -7.47
N GLN A 173 7.87 -22.64 -7.42
CA GLN A 173 6.62 -23.18 -6.84
C GLN A 173 6.43 -22.72 -5.39
N ILE A 174 7.50 -22.67 -4.60
CA ILE A 174 7.47 -22.21 -3.20
C ILE A 174 7.02 -20.75 -3.14
N ARG A 175 7.67 -19.87 -3.91
CA ARG A 175 7.33 -18.45 -3.91
C ARG A 175 5.91 -18.20 -4.43
N LEU A 176 5.52 -18.85 -5.51
CA LEU A 176 4.18 -18.71 -6.07
C LEU A 176 3.13 -19.16 -5.05
N LYS A 177 3.38 -20.29 -4.36
CA LYS A 177 2.49 -20.75 -3.29
C LYS A 177 2.37 -19.75 -2.15
N GLN A 178 3.48 -19.24 -1.63
CA GLN A 178 3.47 -18.23 -0.57
C GLN A 178 2.68 -16.97 -0.97
N VAL A 179 2.89 -16.47 -2.19
CA VAL A 179 2.16 -15.31 -2.70
C VAL A 179 0.67 -15.59 -2.85
N MET A 180 0.30 -16.77 -3.37
CA MET A 180 -1.10 -17.19 -3.51
C MET A 180 -1.78 -17.35 -2.16
N ASP A 181 -1.13 -17.97 -1.16
CA ASP A 181 -1.68 -18.13 0.18
C ASP A 181 -2.02 -16.76 0.78
N ILE A 182 -1.08 -15.80 0.72
CA ILE A 182 -1.28 -14.43 1.23
C ILE A 182 -2.39 -13.70 0.45
N LEU A 183 -2.38 -13.79 -0.87
CA LEU A 183 -3.38 -13.13 -1.71
C LEU A 183 -4.78 -13.64 -1.40
N ILE A 184 -4.97 -14.97 -1.32
CA ILE A 184 -6.26 -15.58 -1.03
C ILE A 184 -6.74 -15.21 0.37
N ASP A 185 -5.85 -15.29 1.37
CA ASP A 185 -6.19 -14.95 2.76
C ASP A 185 -6.63 -13.50 2.91
N ASP A 186 -5.85 -12.57 2.38
CA ASP A 186 -6.17 -11.14 2.45
C ASP A 186 -7.44 -10.77 1.64
N LEU A 187 -7.67 -11.39 0.47
CA LEU A 187 -8.92 -11.20 -0.26
C LEU A 187 -10.14 -11.67 0.56
N LYS A 188 -10.01 -12.76 1.29
CA LYS A 188 -11.09 -13.27 2.15
C LYS A 188 -11.28 -12.42 3.41
N THR A 189 -10.20 -12.09 4.08
CA THR A 189 -10.25 -11.42 5.39
C THR A 189 -10.38 -9.91 5.30
N LYS A 190 -9.48 -9.23 4.55
CA LYS A 190 -9.43 -7.77 4.47
C LYS A 190 -10.38 -7.20 3.40
N PHE A 191 -10.59 -7.92 2.30
CA PHE A 191 -11.53 -7.49 1.25
C PHE A 191 -12.94 -8.07 1.43
N ALA A 192 -13.12 -9.00 2.38
CA ALA A 192 -14.40 -9.70 2.64
C ALA A 192 -14.97 -10.42 1.41
N ILE A 193 -14.12 -11.02 0.58
CA ILE A 193 -14.50 -11.79 -0.60
C ILE A 193 -14.44 -13.26 -0.25
N ALA A 194 -15.57 -13.88 0.04
CA ALA A 194 -15.63 -15.25 0.55
C ALA A 194 -15.02 -16.31 -0.40
N ILE A 195 -15.24 -16.14 -1.71
CA ILE A 195 -14.71 -17.03 -2.76
C ILE A 195 -14.04 -16.13 -3.82
N PRO A 196 -12.76 -15.76 -3.62
CA PRO A 196 -12.09 -14.87 -4.56
C PRO A 196 -11.79 -15.56 -5.90
N LYS A 197 -12.11 -14.89 -7.00
CA LYS A 197 -11.75 -15.27 -8.36
C LYS A 197 -10.45 -14.61 -8.75
N ILE A 198 -9.39 -15.39 -8.95
CA ILE A 198 -8.04 -14.94 -9.21
C ILE A 198 -7.63 -15.36 -10.62
N LEU A 199 -7.30 -14.38 -11.45
CA LEU A 199 -6.66 -14.62 -12.73
C LEU A 199 -5.14 -14.58 -12.58
N VAL A 200 -4.44 -15.51 -13.20
CA VAL A 200 -2.97 -15.62 -13.09
C VAL A 200 -2.36 -15.42 -14.47
N CYS A 201 -1.45 -14.46 -14.59
CA CYS A 201 -0.68 -14.27 -15.82
C CYS A 201 0.33 -15.40 -16.02
N GLY A 202 0.51 -15.84 -17.25
CA GLY A 202 1.71 -16.59 -17.63
C GLY A 202 2.95 -15.71 -17.55
N LEU A 203 4.10 -16.30 -17.31
CA LEU A 203 5.39 -15.61 -17.37
C LEU A 203 5.79 -15.33 -18.82
N ASN A 204 5.64 -16.37 -19.65
CA ASN A 204 6.07 -16.36 -21.04
C ASN A 204 4.96 -15.83 -21.98
N PRO A 205 5.34 -15.33 -23.18
CA PRO A 205 4.37 -15.04 -24.23
C PRO A 205 3.45 -16.23 -24.48
N HIS A 206 2.17 -15.97 -24.73
CA HIS A 206 1.14 -17.01 -24.93
C HIS A 206 1.08 -18.06 -23.82
N ALA A 207 1.50 -17.69 -22.57
CA ALA A 207 1.61 -18.61 -21.44
C ALA A 207 2.41 -19.88 -21.76
N GLY A 208 3.55 -19.69 -22.46
CA GLY A 208 4.48 -20.75 -22.83
C GLY A 208 4.07 -21.60 -24.03
N GLU A 209 2.87 -21.39 -24.61
CA GLU A 209 2.35 -22.11 -25.80
C GLU A 209 2.60 -23.64 -25.75
N GLY A 210 2.13 -24.27 -24.68
CA GLY A 210 2.32 -25.71 -24.48
C GLY A 210 3.78 -26.13 -24.23
N GLY A 211 4.67 -25.19 -23.85
CA GLY A 211 6.07 -25.42 -23.57
C GLY A 211 7.02 -25.06 -24.71
N TYR A 212 6.50 -24.60 -25.86
CA TYR A 212 7.35 -24.19 -26.98
C TYR A 212 8.02 -22.83 -26.78
N LEU A 213 7.43 -21.95 -25.96
CA LEU A 213 7.96 -20.62 -25.62
C LEU A 213 8.42 -20.49 -24.15
N GLY A 214 8.67 -21.61 -23.49
CA GLY A 214 9.07 -21.71 -22.11
C GLY A 214 8.21 -22.73 -21.36
N ARG A 215 8.74 -23.27 -20.29
CA ARG A 215 8.08 -24.36 -19.53
C ARG A 215 7.66 -23.94 -18.12
N GLU A 216 7.88 -22.71 -17.73
CA GLU A 216 7.63 -22.21 -16.39
C GLU A 216 6.13 -22.35 -16.00
N GLU A 217 5.22 -22.21 -16.96
CA GLU A 217 3.80 -22.44 -16.73
C GLU A 217 3.52 -23.91 -16.39
N ILE A 218 4.16 -24.85 -17.13
CA ILE A 218 3.99 -26.30 -16.96
C ILE A 218 4.70 -26.78 -15.68
N ASP A 219 5.95 -26.32 -15.48
CA ASP A 219 6.83 -26.89 -14.44
C ASP A 219 6.68 -26.16 -13.09
N VAL A 220 6.18 -24.91 -13.07
CA VAL A 220 6.06 -24.08 -11.87
C VAL A 220 4.60 -23.68 -11.61
N SER A 221 3.96 -22.96 -12.53
CA SER A 221 2.66 -22.35 -12.23
C SER A 221 1.56 -23.38 -12.10
N GLU A 222 1.42 -24.29 -13.05
CA GLU A 222 0.32 -25.24 -13.10
C GLU A 222 0.29 -26.22 -11.91
N PRO A 223 1.41 -26.80 -11.45
CA PRO A 223 1.40 -27.64 -10.26
C PRO A 223 0.87 -26.92 -9.02
N VAL A 224 1.20 -25.63 -8.86
CA VAL A 224 0.73 -24.82 -7.72
C VAL A 224 -0.75 -24.48 -7.89
N LEU A 225 -1.18 -23.97 -9.05
CA LEU A 225 -2.57 -23.58 -9.30
C LEU A 225 -3.53 -24.77 -9.21
N ALA A 226 -3.09 -25.96 -9.65
CA ALA A 226 -3.88 -27.19 -9.52
C ALA A 226 -4.22 -27.52 -8.06
N THR A 227 -3.32 -27.25 -7.10
CA THR A 227 -3.61 -27.50 -5.67
C THR A 227 -4.72 -26.59 -5.16
N TYR A 228 -4.78 -25.34 -5.59
CA TYR A 228 -5.84 -24.40 -5.19
C TYR A 228 -7.19 -24.72 -5.83
N ARG A 229 -7.22 -25.16 -7.10
CA ARG A 229 -8.45 -25.66 -7.73
C ARG A 229 -9.02 -26.86 -6.99
N GLN A 230 -8.16 -27.80 -6.57
CA GLN A 230 -8.59 -28.97 -5.77
C GLN A 230 -9.17 -28.56 -4.41
N GLN A 231 -8.75 -27.42 -3.86
CA GLN A 231 -9.28 -26.84 -2.62
C GLN A 231 -10.56 -26.01 -2.85
N GLY A 232 -11.04 -25.91 -4.09
CA GLY A 232 -12.26 -25.15 -4.43
C GLY A 232 -12.04 -23.64 -4.56
N ILE A 233 -10.78 -23.17 -4.68
CA ILE A 233 -10.49 -21.78 -4.99
C ILE A 233 -10.73 -21.53 -6.49
N ASP A 234 -11.42 -20.43 -6.81
CA ASP A 234 -11.68 -20.04 -8.21
C ASP A 234 -10.42 -19.43 -8.84
N VAL A 235 -9.53 -20.32 -9.29
CA VAL A 235 -8.31 -19.97 -10.02
C VAL A 235 -8.18 -20.85 -11.25
N GLY A 236 -8.04 -20.24 -12.44
CA GLY A 236 -7.84 -20.93 -13.70
C GLY A 236 -6.40 -21.39 -13.92
N HIS A 237 -6.11 -21.78 -15.16
CA HIS A 237 -4.74 -21.95 -15.65
C HIS A 237 -4.10 -20.57 -15.83
N ALA A 238 -2.76 -20.52 -15.89
CA ALA A 238 -2.06 -19.30 -16.28
C ALA A 238 -2.46 -18.87 -17.71
N LEU A 239 -2.84 -17.60 -17.86
CA LEU A 239 -3.35 -17.05 -19.11
C LEU A 239 -2.31 -16.12 -19.75
N PRO A 240 -2.26 -16.01 -21.10
CA PRO A 240 -1.49 -14.98 -21.76
C PRO A 240 -1.86 -13.59 -21.25
N ALA A 241 -0.86 -12.80 -20.80
CA ALA A 241 -1.10 -11.51 -20.17
C ALA A 241 -1.78 -10.50 -21.11
N ASP A 242 -1.44 -10.53 -22.41
CA ASP A 242 -2.04 -9.69 -23.45
C ASP A 242 -3.55 -9.92 -23.63
N THR A 243 -4.02 -11.11 -23.36
CA THR A 243 -5.43 -11.50 -23.44
C THR A 243 -6.15 -11.38 -22.10
N LEU A 244 -5.46 -11.70 -20.99
CA LEU A 244 -6.03 -11.71 -19.63
C LEU A 244 -6.59 -10.34 -19.24
N PHE A 245 -5.90 -9.25 -19.56
CA PHE A 245 -6.31 -7.89 -19.19
C PHE A 245 -7.44 -7.33 -20.08
N THR A 246 -8.14 -8.16 -20.84
CA THR A 246 -9.32 -7.72 -21.60
C THR A 246 -10.58 -7.68 -20.74
N PRO A 247 -11.59 -6.83 -21.06
CA PRO A 247 -12.83 -6.75 -20.30
C PRO A 247 -13.54 -8.08 -20.11
N LYS A 248 -13.42 -8.99 -21.08
CA LYS A 248 -14.02 -10.34 -21.03
C LYS A 248 -13.56 -11.14 -19.81
N TYR A 249 -12.25 -11.08 -19.48
CA TYR A 249 -11.69 -11.82 -18.35
C TYR A 249 -11.83 -11.04 -17.04
N LEU A 250 -11.66 -9.71 -17.11
CA LEU A 250 -11.68 -8.88 -15.90
C LEU A 250 -13.07 -8.67 -15.30
N ALA A 251 -14.16 -8.91 -16.07
CA ALA A 251 -15.51 -8.60 -15.64
C ALA A 251 -15.91 -9.22 -14.29
N ASP A 252 -15.45 -10.45 -14.01
CA ASP A 252 -15.78 -11.20 -12.81
C ASP A 252 -14.57 -11.47 -11.91
N ALA A 253 -13.40 -10.91 -12.25
CA ALA A 253 -12.17 -11.16 -11.52
C ALA A 253 -12.06 -10.24 -10.29
N ASP A 254 -11.70 -10.82 -9.15
CA ASP A 254 -11.42 -10.06 -7.92
C ASP A 254 -9.99 -9.54 -7.87
N ALA A 255 -9.05 -10.31 -8.43
CA ALA A 255 -7.66 -9.90 -8.54
C ALA A 255 -6.96 -10.58 -9.73
N VAL A 256 -5.92 -9.93 -10.22
CA VAL A 256 -4.94 -10.48 -11.17
C VAL A 256 -3.63 -10.70 -10.43
N LEU A 257 -3.02 -11.87 -10.59
CA LEU A 257 -1.66 -12.14 -10.15
C LEU A 257 -0.72 -12.04 -11.35
N ALA A 258 0.11 -11.01 -11.38
CA ALA A 258 1.14 -10.82 -12.38
C ALA A 258 2.48 -11.38 -11.89
N MET A 259 3.28 -11.92 -12.79
CA MET A 259 4.56 -12.55 -12.46
C MET A 259 5.63 -11.53 -12.10
N TYR A 260 5.59 -10.34 -12.70
CA TYR A 260 6.55 -9.27 -12.44
C TYR A 260 5.92 -7.88 -12.62
N HIS A 261 6.62 -6.88 -12.12
CA HIS A 261 6.18 -5.50 -12.02
C HIS A 261 5.62 -4.94 -13.34
N ASP A 262 6.42 -4.97 -14.41
CA ASP A 262 6.03 -4.33 -15.68
C ASP A 262 5.07 -5.19 -16.53
N GLN A 263 4.70 -6.39 -16.09
CA GLN A 263 3.63 -7.16 -16.71
C GLN A 263 2.24 -6.62 -16.34
N GLY A 264 2.04 -6.24 -15.08
CA GLY A 264 0.72 -5.86 -14.56
C GLY A 264 0.52 -4.36 -14.38
N LEU A 265 1.53 -3.65 -13.88
CA LEU A 265 1.36 -2.26 -13.46
C LEU A 265 1.15 -1.25 -14.62
N PRO A 266 1.77 -1.38 -15.79
CA PRO A 266 1.46 -0.49 -16.92
C PRO A 266 -0.01 -0.53 -17.31
N VAL A 267 -0.63 -1.72 -17.31
CA VAL A 267 -2.06 -1.88 -17.62
C VAL A 267 -2.92 -1.20 -16.55
N LEU A 268 -2.65 -1.48 -15.26
CA LEU A 268 -3.39 -0.88 -14.15
C LEU A 268 -3.28 0.65 -14.19
N LYS A 269 -2.07 1.19 -14.37
CA LYS A 269 -1.83 2.63 -14.40
C LYS A 269 -2.44 3.31 -15.62
N SER A 270 -2.53 2.64 -16.76
CA SER A 270 -3.18 3.19 -17.94
C SER A 270 -4.70 3.33 -17.78
N GLN A 271 -5.32 2.45 -16.99
CA GLN A 271 -6.75 2.48 -16.72
C GLN A 271 -7.15 3.41 -15.56
N GLY A 272 -6.26 3.61 -14.58
CA GLY A 272 -6.52 4.37 -13.35
C GLY A 272 -5.42 5.37 -13.02
N PHE A 273 -5.00 6.20 -13.98
CA PHE A 273 -3.93 7.18 -13.76
C PHE A 273 -4.29 8.14 -12.61
N GLY A 274 -3.42 8.19 -11.59
CA GLY A 274 -3.60 9.05 -10.39
C GLY A 274 -4.55 8.48 -9.32
N GLU A 275 -5.20 7.34 -9.55
CA GLU A 275 -6.08 6.65 -8.60
C GLU A 275 -5.52 5.32 -8.09
N ALA A 276 -4.32 4.94 -8.53
CA ALA A 276 -3.68 3.71 -8.07
C ALA A 276 -3.24 3.83 -6.60
N VAL A 277 -3.56 2.82 -5.81
CA VAL A 277 -3.18 2.69 -4.41
C VAL A 277 -2.31 1.45 -4.25
N ASN A 278 -1.18 1.61 -3.57
CA ASN A 278 -0.35 0.48 -3.19
C ASN A 278 -0.86 -0.10 -1.85
N ILE A 279 -1.07 -1.41 -1.81
CA ILE A 279 -1.51 -2.17 -0.64
C ILE A 279 -0.43 -3.21 -0.33
N THR A 280 -0.07 -3.35 0.94
CA THR A 280 0.83 -4.42 1.38
C THR A 280 -0.01 -5.53 2.00
N LEU A 281 -0.12 -6.66 1.29
CA LEU A 281 -0.79 -7.85 1.77
C LEU A 281 0.15 -8.70 2.64
N GLY A 282 -0.43 -9.53 3.53
CA GLY A 282 0.33 -10.41 4.43
C GLY A 282 0.78 -9.75 5.73
N LEU A 283 0.55 -8.44 5.92
CA LEU A 283 0.74 -7.80 7.22
C LEU A 283 -0.44 -8.13 8.15
N PRO A 284 -0.23 -8.24 9.48
CA PRO A 284 -1.33 -8.46 10.45
C PRO A 284 -2.22 -7.21 10.64
N PHE A 285 -2.04 -6.20 9.82
CA PHE A 285 -2.82 -4.96 9.81
C PHE A 285 -3.00 -4.44 8.38
N ILE A 286 -3.93 -3.52 8.20
CA ILE A 286 -4.18 -2.87 6.91
C ILE A 286 -3.16 -1.76 6.70
N ARG A 287 -2.46 -1.81 5.56
CA ARG A 287 -1.56 -0.74 5.12
C ARG A 287 -1.83 -0.40 3.66
N THR A 288 -2.16 0.87 3.42
CA THR A 288 -2.22 1.46 2.07
C THR A 288 -1.18 2.56 1.91
N SER A 289 -0.85 2.90 0.69
CA SER A 289 0.16 3.92 0.37
C SER A 289 -0.20 4.63 -0.91
N VAL A 290 0.22 5.89 -1.01
CA VAL A 290 0.25 6.60 -2.28
C VAL A 290 1.21 5.92 -3.27
N ASP A 291 0.95 6.09 -4.57
CA ASP A 291 1.77 5.53 -5.66
C ASP A 291 2.59 6.64 -6.38
N HIS A 292 3.23 7.51 -5.60
CA HIS A 292 4.14 8.55 -6.10
C HIS A 292 5.28 8.80 -5.11
N GLY A 293 6.31 9.52 -5.57
CA GLY A 293 7.46 9.90 -4.75
C GLY A 293 7.25 11.20 -3.95
N THR A 294 8.33 11.66 -3.33
CA THR A 294 8.36 12.85 -2.47
C THR A 294 8.17 14.17 -3.21
N ALA A 295 8.35 14.20 -4.53
CA ALA A 295 8.16 15.35 -5.40
C ALA A 295 8.69 16.66 -4.77
N LEU A 296 9.98 16.66 -4.43
CA LEU A 296 10.64 17.73 -3.70
C LEU A 296 10.48 19.12 -4.36
N ASP A 297 10.43 19.14 -5.69
CA ASP A 297 10.22 20.34 -6.51
C ASP A 297 8.82 20.95 -6.35
N LEU A 298 7.85 20.19 -5.90
CA LEU A 298 6.48 20.63 -5.67
C LEU A 298 6.20 20.97 -4.19
N ALA A 299 7.08 20.56 -3.27
CA ALA A 299 6.87 20.77 -1.85
C ALA A 299 6.74 22.25 -1.49
N GLY A 300 5.68 22.60 -0.76
CA GLY A 300 5.38 23.97 -0.33
C GLY A 300 4.94 24.92 -1.46
N SER A 301 4.76 24.42 -2.69
CA SER A 301 4.35 25.24 -3.85
C SER A 301 2.83 25.39 -4.03
N GLY A 302 2.05 24.58 -3.34
CA GLY A 302 0.60 24.50 -3.52
C GLY A 302 0.16 23.74 -4.79
N LYS A 303 1.10 23.12 -5.53
CA LYS A 303 0.81 22.40 -6.78
C LYS A 303 0.72 20.88 -6.60
N ALA A 304 1.07 20.35 -5.41
CA ALA A 304 0.96 18.93 -5.12
C ALA A 304 -0.50 18.49 -5.07
N SER A 305 -0.83 17.39 -5.77
CA SER A 305 -2.17 16.81 -5.73
C SER A 305 -2.31 15.86 -4.54
N SER A 306 -3.36 16.03 -3.75
CA SER A 306 -3.72 15.12 -2.65
C SER A 306 -4.59 13.94 -3.08
N SER A 307 -4.93 13.82 -4.36
CA SER A 307 -5.86 12.80 -4.87
C SER A 307 -5.45 11.38 -4.49
N SER A 308 -4.18 11.02 -4.71
CA SER A 308 -3.66 9.68 -4.38
C SER A 308 -3.76 9.39 -2.87
N LEU A 309 -3.45 10.37 -1.99
CA LEU A 309 -3.58 10.19 -0.54
C LEU A 309 -5.05 10.02 -0.12
N LYS A 310 -5.96 10.81 -0.69
CA LYS A 310 -7.40 10.70 -0.44
C LYS A 310 -7.95 9.35 -0.88
N VAL A 311 -7.54 8.86 -2.05
CA VAL A 311 -7.94 7.53 -2.54
C VAL A 311 -7.35 6.42 -1.65
N ALA A 312 -6.07 6.52 -1.27
CA ALA A 312 -5.43 5.57 -0.36
C ALA A 312 -6.11 5.55 1.02
N THR A 313 -6.51 6.72 1.53
CA THR A 313 -7.26 6.85 2.80
C THR A 313 -8.66 6.25 2.68
N SER A 314 -9.39 6.54 1.60
CA SER A 314 -10.72 5.95 1.36
C SER A 314 -10.66 4.43 1.29
N LEU A 315 -9.67 3.88 0.58
CA LEU A 315 -9.49 2.44 0.47
C LEU A 315 -9.13 1.80 1.82
N ALA A 316 -8.24 2.44 2.60
CA ALA A 316 -7.92 1.96 3.94
C ALA A 316 -9.16 1.90 4.84
N LEU A 317 -10.01 2.93 4.80
CA LEU A 317 -11.27 2.97 5.56
C LEU A 317 -12.24 1.86 5.13
N ASP A 318 -12.39 1.63 3.82
CA ASP A 318 -13.23 0.54 3.28
C ASP A 318 -12.70 -0.84 3.71
N LEU A 319 -11.39 -1.08 3.59
CA LEU A 319 -10.77 -2.33 4.02
C LEU A 319 -10.92 -2.56 5.52
N VAL A 320 -10.73 -1.53 6.35
CA VAL A 320 -10.93 -1.63 7.80
C VAL A 320 -12.39 -2.00 8.13
N MET A 321 -13.35 -1.36 7.48
CA MET A 321 -14.77 -1.65 7.69
C MET A 321 -15.11 -3.09 7.31
N ARG A 322 -14.61 -3.58 6.18
CA ARG A 322 -14.79 -4.96 5.71
C ARG A 322 -14.13 -5.96 6.66
N TYR A 323 -12.90 -5.70 7.05
CA TYR A 323 -12.15 -6.54 7.99
C TYR A 323 -12.87 -6.66 9.33
N GLU A 324 -13.31 -5.55 9.92
CA GLU A 324 -14.07 -5.53 11.18
C GLU A 324 -15.40 -6.30 11.02
N SER A 325 -16.10 -6.18 9.89
CA SER A 325 -17.36 -6.89 9.65
C SER A 325 -17.17 -8.40 9.53
N THR A 326 -16.07 -8.85 8.93
CA THR A 326 -15.76 -10.28 8.78
C THR A 326 -15.56 -10.96 10.15
N PHE A 327 -14.93 -10.26 11.11
CA PHE A 327 -14.71 -10.79 12.46
C PHE A 327 -15.93 -10.66 13.38
N LEU A 328 -16.83 -9.69 13.13
CA LEU A 328 -18.07 -9.55 13.91
C LEU A 328 -19.09 -10.65 13.56
N VAL A 329 -19.05 -11.19 12.34
CA VAL A 329 -19.96 -12.27 11.90
C VAL A 329 -19.44 -13.67 12.33
N ASN A 330 -18.12 -13.82 12.56
CA ASN A 330 -17.51 -15.07 13.02
C ASN A 330 -16.63 -14.85 14.26
N PRO A 331 -17.20 -14.69 15.46
CA PRO A 331 -16.41 -14.45 16.69
C PRO A 331 -15.66 -15.68 17.23
N THR A 332 -15.56 -16.78 16.46
CA THR A 332 -14.92 -18.03 16.89
C THR A 332 -14.03 -18.60 15.78
N THR A 333 -12.78 -18.20 15.77
CA THR A 333 -11.64 -19.07 15.41
C THR A 333 -10.42 -18.64 16.21
#